data_858221f9fce26745d4fd019511aab52b
#
_entry.id   858221f9fce26745d4fd019511aab52b
#
_cell.length_a   1.000
_cell.length_b   1.000
_cell.length_c   1.000
_cell.angle_alpha   90.00
_cell.angle_beta   90.00
_cell.angle_gamma   90.00
#
_symmetry.space_group_name_H-M   'P 1'
#
loop_
_entity.id
_entity.type
_entity.pdbx_description
1 polymer ?
#
loop_
_entity_poly.entity_id
_entity_poly.type
_entity_poly.pdbx_seq_one_letter_code
_entity_poly.pdbx_strand_id
1 'polypeptide(L)'
;MPDNMTFETLWAAYGGWILLFALKVIGAVFVLIIGLRVARWLSKLVRQLALQHEEVDDTLGNFFASLVRWFLTAALIIAILQIFGVQATSFVAILGALTLAIGLSVQGALGNIASGVMTVSYTHLTLPTTPYV
;
A
#
# COMPACT_ATOMS: atom_id res chain seq x y z
N MET A 1 21.44 34.84 35.76
CA MET A 1 20.38 35.09 34.76
C MET A 1 20.96 35.83 33.60
N PRO A 2 21.01 35.25 32.44
CA PRO A 2 21.49 35.97 31.28
C PRO A 2 20.37 36.92 30.83
N ASP A 3 20.48 38.17 31.32
CA ASP A 3 19.61 39.27 30.88
C ASP A 3 19.87 39.68 29.42
N ASN A 4 20.73 38.92 28.74
CA ASN A 4 21.18 39.17 27.38
C ASN A 4 20.59 38.19 26.37
N MET A 5 19.42 37.62 26.68
CA MET A 5 18.67 36.87 25.65
C MET A 5 18.04 37.85 24.67
N THR A 6 18.88 38.41 23.83
CA THR A 6 18.43 39.23 22.71
C THR A 6 17.80 38.30 21.64
N PHE A 7 16.92 38.87 20.86
CA PHE A 7 16.32 38.16 19.72
C PHE A 7 17.37 37.49 18.82
N GLU A 8 18.53 38.14 18.68
CA GLU A 8 19.64 37.60 17.89
C GLU A 8 20.24 36.34 18.48
N THR A 9 20.41 36.25 19.79
CA THR A 9 20.93 35.04 20.45
C THR A 9 19.95 33.88 20.42
N LEU A 10 18.68 34.16 20.56
CA LEU A 10 17.61 33.17 20.41
C LEU A 10 17.55 32.65 18.95
N TRP A 11 17.61 33.55 17.99
CA TRP A 11 17.64 33.19 16.58
C TRP A 11 18.89 32.37 16.23
N ALA A 12 20.05 32.74 16.73
CA ALA A 12 21.28 31.99 16.51
C ALA A 12 21.22 30.59 17.13
N ALA A 13 20.56 30.44 18.29
CA ALA A 13 20.43 29.15 18.99
C ALA A 13 19.34 28.26 18.37
N TYR A 14 18.22 28.81 18.00
CA TYR A 14 17.05 28.05 17.57
C TYR A 14 16.73 28.16 16.07
N GLY A 15 17.29 29.15 15.38
CA GLY A 15 17.03 29.40 13.97
C GLY A 15 17.37 28.22 13.06
N GLY A 16 18.45 27.51 13.34
CA GLY A 16 18.85 26.31 12.62
C GLY A 16 17.85 25.17 12.80
N TRP A 17 17.34 24.98 13.99
CA TRP A 17 16.33 23.97 14.29
C TRP A 17 14.99 24.27 13.61
N ILE A 18 14.56 25.53 13.66
CA ILE A 18 13.35 26.00 13.01
C ILE A 18 13.44 25.82 11.49
N LEU A 19 14.58 26.18 10.90
CA LEU A 19 14.81 26.01 9.46
C LEU A 19 14.77 24.54 9.05
N LEU A 20 15.45 23.66 9.78
CA LEU A 20 15.43 22.23 9.54
C LEU A 20 14.02 21.64 9.67
N PHE A 21 13.30 22.06 10.69
CA PHE A 21 11.92 21.64 10.90
C PHE A 21 11.00 22.11 9.75
N ALA A 22 11.14 23.36 9.34
CA ALA A 22 10.40 23.93 8.20
C ALA A 22 10.69 23.17 6.91
N LEU A 23 11.95 22.82 6.65
CA LEU A 23 12.33 22.00 5.49
C LEU A 23 11.70 20.61 5.55
N LYS A 24 11.66 19.99 6.72
CA LYS A 24 10.99 18.69 6.92
C LYS A 24 9.50 18.77 6.66
N VAL A 25 8.84 19.82 7.13
CA VAL A 25 7.41 20.06 6.91
C VAL A 25 7.13 20.25 5.42
N ILE A 26 7.92 21.07 4.74
CA ILE A 26 7.78 21.29 3.29
C ILE A 26 7.99 19.99 2.53
N GLY A 27 9.02 19.22 2.86
CA GLY A 27 9.29 17.91 2.28
C GLY A 27 8.16 16.93 2.53
N ALA A 28 7.62 16.90 3.75
CA ALA A 28 6.48 16.04 4.10
C ALA A 28 5.22 16.39 3.32
N VAL A 29 4.90 17.69 3.19
CA VAL A 29 3.76 18.16 2.40
C VAL A 29 3.93 17.80 0.92
N PHE A 30 5.14 17.97 0.38
CA PHE A 30 5.45 17.61 -0.99
C PHE A 30 5.28 16.11 -1.25
N VAL A 31 5.83 15.29 -0.36
CA VAL A 31 5.69 13.82 -0.40
C VAL A 31 4.23 13.41 -0.27
N LEU A 32 3.48 14.08 0.62
CA LEU A 32 2.05 13.82 0.81
C LEU A 32 1.25 14.09 -0.47
N ILE A 33 1.46 15.23 -1.11
CA ILE A 33 0.72 15.61 -2.32
C ILE A 33 1.03 14.65 -3.46
N ILE A 34 2.31 14.38 -3.70
CA ILE A 34 2.74 13.46 -4.76
C ILE A 34 2.27 12.04 -4.45
N GLY A 35 2.46 11.59 -3.21
CA GLY A 35 2.08 10.26 -2.78
C GLY A 35 0.58 10.00 -2.91
N LEU A 36 -0.25 10.94 -2.50
CA LEU A 36 -1.71 10.82 -2.67
C LEU A 36 -2.13 10.83 -4.14
N ARG A 37 -1.44 11.57 -4.98
CA ARG A 37 -1.70 11.55 -6.42
C ARG A 37 -1.34 10.22 -7.05
N VAL A 38 -0.17 9.70 -6.71
CA VAL A 38 0.28 8.40 -7.19
C VAL A 38 -0.64 7.29 -6.68
N ALA A 39 -1.05 7.33 -5.41
CA ALA A 39 -1.96 6.35 -4.83
C ALA A 39 -3.32 6.34 -5.55
N ARG A 40 -3.87 7.50 -5.83
CA ARG A 40 -5.13 7.63 -6.60
C ARG A 40 -4.97 7.14 -8.04
N TRP A 41 -3.86 7.50 -8.68
CA TRP A 41 -3.59 7.08 -10.05
C TRP A 41 -3.45 5.56 -10.15
N LEU A 42 -2.68 4.95 -9.26
CA LEU A 42 -2.51 3.49 -9.19
C LEU A 42 -3.83 2.77 -8.87
N SER A 43 -4.60 3.30 -7.94
CA SER A 43 -5.93 2.75 -7.61
C SER A 43 -6.87 2.78 -8.81
N LYS A 44 -6.88 3.88 -9.55
CA LYS A 44 -7.67 3.98 -10.81
C LYS A 44 -7.17 3.00 -11.87
N LEU A 45 -5.86 2.84 -12.00
CA LEU A 45 -5.26 1.90 -12.95
C LEU A 45 -5.67 0.46 -12.62
N VAL A 46 -5.58 0.06 -11.36
CA VAL A 46 -6.02 -1.26 -10.90
C VAL A 46 -7.49 -1.47 -11.18
N ARG A 47 -8.33 -0.48 -10.90
CA ARG A 47 -9.76 -0.54 -11.20
C ARG A 47 -10.04 -0.70 -12.68
N GLN A 48 -9.37 0.08 -13.53
CA GLN A 48 -9.54 -0.01 -14.99
C GLN A 48 -9.10 -1.37 -15.53
N LEU A 49 -7.96 -1.89 -15.06
CA LEU A 49 -7.46 -3.21 -15.46
C LEU A 49 -8.41 -4.33 -15.01
N ALA A 50 -8.96 -4.22 -13.80
CA ALA A 50 -9.92 -5.18 -13.29
C ALA A 50 -11.24 -5.15 -14.08
N LEU A 51 -11.73 -3.96 -14.47
CA LEU A 51 -12.97 -3.81 -15.23
C LEU A 51 -12.84 -4.19 -16.71
N GLN A 52 -11.64 -4.26 -17.27
CA GLN A 52 -11.40 -4.73 -18.63
C GLN A 52 -11.64 -6.23 -18.80
N HIS A 53 -11.60 -6.99 -17.72
CA HIS A 53 -11.94 -8.40 -17.75
C HIS A 53 -13.42 -8.55 -17.43
N GLU A 54 -14.19 -9.05 -18.39
CA GLU A 54 -15.63 -9.31 -18.25
C GLU A 54 -15.95 -10.29 -17.11
N GLU A 55 -15.00 -11.13 -16.74
CA GLU A 55 -15.12 -12.11 -15.67
C GLU A 55 -14.97 -11.52 -14.26
N VAL A 56 -14.49 -10.28 -14.14
CA VAL A 56 -14.28 -9.62 -12.85
C VAL A 56 -15.49 -8.75 -12.54
N ASP A 57 -16.17 -9.08 -11.46
CA ASP A 57 -17.28 -8.30 -10.93
C ASP A 57 -16.79 -6.90 -10.50
N ASP A 58 -17.63 -5.88 -10.70
CA ASP A 58 -17.35 -4.50 -10.28
C ASP A 58 -16.96 -4.41 -8.80
N THR A 59 -17.56 -5.26 -7.97
CA THR A 59 -17.26 -5.35 -6.54
C THR A 59 -15.82 -5.76 -6.28
N LEU A 60 -15.32 -6.75 -7.02
CA LEU A 60 -13.93 -7.22 -6.92
C LEU A 60 -12.95 -6.16 -7.38
N GLY A 61 -13.23 -5.49 -8.49
CA GLY A 61 -12.40 -4.40 -8.98
C GLY A 61 -12.29 -3.24 -7.98
N ASN A 62 -13.41 -2.86 -7.38
CA ASN A 62 -13.46 -1.83 -6.34
C ASN A 62 -12.74 -2.28 -5.06
N PHE A 63 -12.84 -3.54 -4.69
CA PHE A 63 -12.14 -4.11 -3.55
C PHE A 63 -10.63 -4.04 -3.72
N PHE A 64 -10.10 -4.51 -4.85
CA PHE A 64 -8.67 -4.45 -5.13
C PHE A 64 -8.15 -3.01 -5.22
N ALA A 65 -8.90 -2.11 -5.86
CA ALA A 65 -8.55 -0.70 -5.93
C ALA A 65 -8.50 -0.06 -4.54
N SER A 66 -9.44 -0.38 -3.66
CA SER A 66 -9.45 0.07 -2.28
C SER A 66 -8.28 -0.48 -1.47
N LEU A 67 -7.95 -1.75 -1.66
CA LEU A 67 -6.84 -2.40 -0.99
C LEU A 67 -5.51 -1.74 -1.37
N VAL A 68 -5.27 -1.50 -2.65
CA VAL A 68 -4.10 -0.80 -3.16
C VAL A 68 -4.01 0.62 -2.59
N ARG A 69 -5.13 1.34 -2.59
CA ARG A 69 -5.20 2.69 -2.03
C ARG A 69 -4.86 2.72 -0.55
N TRP A 70 -5.43 1.81 0.23
CA TRP A 70 -5.14 1.67 1.66
C TRP A 70 -3.68 1.39 1.93
N PHE A 71 -3.12 0.46 1.17
CA PHE A 71 -1.74 0.04 1.29
C PHE A 71 -0.76 1.18 1.00
N LEU A 72 -1.00 1.89 -0.11
CA LEU A 72 -0.18 3.03 -0.51
C LEU A 72 -0.32 4.21 0.47
N THR A 73 -1.52 4.43 1.00
CA THR A 73 -1.74 5.47 2.01
C THR A 73 -1.00 5.15 3.31
N ALA A 74 -1.04 3.90 3.75
CA ALA A 74 -0.29 3.46 4.93
C ALA A 74 1.23 3.62 4.73
N ALA A 75 1.75 3.22 3.58
CA ALA A 75 3.15 3.40 3.23
C ALA A 75 3.56 4.88 3.20
N LEU A 76 2.69 5.73 2.69
CA LEU A 76 2.88 7.18 2.64
C LEU A 76 2.94 7.80 4.04
N ILE A 77 2.04 7.40 4.93
CA ILE A 77 2.05 7.85 6.33
C ILE A 77 3.36 7.44 7.01
N ILE A 78 3.81 6.21 6.80
CA ILE A 78 5.08 5.72 7.34
C ILE A 78 6.25 6.55 6.80
N ALA A 79 6.26 6.85 5.51
CA ALA A 79 7.31 7.66 4.89
C ALA A 79 7.36 9.07 5.50
N ILE A 80 6.21 9.68 5.75
CA ILE A 80 6.11 11.00 6.39
C ILE A 80 6.63 10.95 7.83
N LEU A 81 6.26 9.92 8.59
CA LEU A 81 6.75 9.72 9.94
C LEU A 81 8.28 9.59 9.98
N GLN A 82 8.88 8.92 9.01
CA GLN A 82 10.33 8.81 8.89
C GLN A 82 11.00 10.16 8.62
N ILE A 83 10.38 11.03 7.83
CA ILE A 83 10.89 12.40 7.60
C ILE A 83 11.00 13.16 8.92
N PHE A 84 10.05 12.97 9.83
CA PHE A 84 10.06 13.60 11.15
C PHE A 84 10.97 12.88 12.17
N GLY A 85 11.68 11.84 11.77
CA GLY A 85 12.62 11.12 12.62
C GLY A 85 11.99 10.03 13.49
N VAL A 86 10.74 9.68 13.26
CA VAL A 86 10.10 8.56 13.95
C VAL A 86 10.64 7.25 13.37
N GLN A 87 11.13 6.39 14.27
CA GLN A 87 11.53 5.05 13.84
C GLN A 87 10.31 4.23 13.45
N ALA A 88 10.06 4.17 12.17
CA ALA A 88 8.92 3.46 11.61
C ALA A 88 9.23 2.00 11.26
N THR A 89 10.38 1.49 11.66
CA THR A 89 10.82 0.11 11.35
C THR A 89 9.81 -0.93 11.81
N SER A 90 9.21 -0.74 12.99
CA SER A 90 8.18 -1.65 13.51
C SER A 90 6.92 -1.63 12.64
N PHE A 91 6.51 -0.47 12.17
CA PHE A 91 5.36 -0.34 11.27
C PHE A 91 5.63 -0.98 9.92
N VAL A 92 6.84 -0.81 9.37
CA VAL A 92 7.27 -1.47 8.13
C VAL A 92 7.26 -2.98 8.29
N ALA A 93 7.74 -3.49 9.43
CA ALA A 93 7.74 -4.92 9.74
C ALA A 93 6.32 -5.47 9.83
N ILE A 94 5.39 -4.77 10.49
CA ILE A 94 3.98 -5.15 10.57
C ILE A 94 3.34 -5.14 9.17
N LEU A 95 3.60 -4.11 8.38
CA LEU A 95 3.08 -3.99 7.03
C LEU A 95 3.61 -5.12 6.13
N GLY A 96 4.89 -5.46 6.27
CA GLY A 96 5.52 -6.58 5.58
C GLY A 96 4.91 -7.92 5.97
N ALA A 97 4.67 -8.13 7.27
CA ALA A 97 4.01 -9.33 7.78
C ALA A 97 2.58 -9.46 7.28
N LEU A 98 1.81 -8.37 7.28
CA LEU A 98 0.46 -8.34 6.72
C LEU A 98 0.45 -8.65 5.22
N THR A 99 1.38 -8.06 4.48
CA THR A 99 1.55 -8.32 3.04
C THR A 99 1.83 -9.78 2.77
N LEU A 100 2.74 -10.37 3.56
CA LEU A 100 3.07 -11.78 3.45
C LEU A 100 1.87 -12.67 3.78
N ALA A 101 1.14 -12.35 4.85
CA ALA A 101 -0.06 -13.09 5.26
C ALA A 101 -1.15 -13.04 4.17
N ILE A 102 -1.40 -11.88 3.60
CA ILE A 102 -2.34 -11.71 2.49
C ILE A 102 -1.86 -12.48 1.26
N GLY A 103 -0.57 -12.37 0.92
CA GLY A 103 0.04 -13.09 -0.19
C GLY A 103 -0.10 -14.61 -0.07
N LEU A 104 0.17 -15.16 1.10
CA LEU A 104 -0.01 -16.58 1.38
C LEU A 104 -1.47 -17.01 1.31
N SER A 105 -2.37 -16.18 1.83
CA SER A 105 -3.82 -16.42 1.77
C SER A 105 -4.33 -16.44 0.34
N VAL A 106 -3.92 -15.47 -0.46
CA VAL A 106 -4.28 -15.39 -1.89
C VAL A 106 -3.70 -16.56 -2.67
N GLN A 107 -2.46 -16.93 -2.37
CA GLN A 107 -1.80 -18.10 -2.98
C GLN A 107 -2.56 -19.39 -2.67
N GLY A 108 -3.02 -19.57 -1.44
CA GLY A 108 -3.85 -20.71 -1.04
C GLY A 108 -5.18 -20.74 -1.80
N ALA A 109 -5.85 -19.61 -1.90
CA ALA A 109 -7.12 -19.48 -2.64
C ALA A 109 -6.92 -19.76 -4.13
N LEU A 110 -5.87 -19.22 -4.74
CA LEU A 110 -5.53 -19.49 -6.15
C LEU A 110 -5.18 -20.97 -6.37
N GLY A 111 -4.47 -21.59 -5.45
CA GLY A 111 -4.19 -23.02 -5.48
C GLY A 111 -5.46 -23.87 -5.45
N ASN A 112 -6.41 -23.52 -4.58
CA ASN A 112 -7.72 -24.19 -4.48
C ASN A 112 -8.55 -24.02 -5.76
N ILE A 113 -8.56 -22.83 -6.35
CA ILE A 113 -9.25 -22.55 -7.62
C ILE A 113 -8.62 -23.36 -8.74
N ALA A 114 -7.29 -23.37 -8.85
CA ALA A 114 -6.56 -24.14 -9.85
C ALA A 114 -6.84 -25.64 -9.72
N SER A 115 -6.85 -26.18 -8.51
CA SER A 115 -7.21 -27.57 -8.24
C SER A 115 -8.66 -27.87 -8.62
N GLY A 116 -9.58 -26.98 -8.30
CA GLY A 116 -11.00 -27.11 -8.66
C GLY A 116 -11.19 -27.11 -10.18
N VAL A 117 -10.55 -26.20 -10.89
CA VAL A 117 -10.60 -26.15 -12.38
C VAL A 117 -10.01 -27.42 -13.00
N MET A 118 -8.89 -27.91 -12.48
CA MET A 118 -8.32 -29.18 -12.94
C MET A 118 -9.26 -30.35 -12.71
N THR A 119 -9.86 -30.45 -11.54
CA THR A 119 -10.85 -31.50 -11.22
C THR A 119 -12.02 -31.48 -12.17
N VAL A 120 -12.59 -30.32 -12.45
CA VAL A 120 -13.68 -30.16 -13.41
C VAL A 120 -13.24 -30.57 -14.82
N SER A 121 -12.06 -30.16 -15.26
CA SER A 121 -11.51 -30.53 -16.56
C SER A 121 -11.31 -32.03 -16.70
N TYR A 122 -10.76 -32.70 -15.69
CA TYR A 122 -10.61 -34.16 -15.68
C TYR A 122 -11.94 -34.88 -15.67
N THR A 123 -12.89 -34.43 -14.88
CA THR A 123 -14.25 -34.99 -14.85
C THR A 123 -14.93 -34.85 -16.20
N HIS A 124 -14.80 -33.70 -16.84
CA HIS A 124 -15.36 -33.46 -18.18
C HIS A 124 -14.69 -34.34 -19.27
N LEU A 125 -13.38 -34.53 -19.20
CA LEU A 125 -12.62 -35.38 -20.09
C LEU A 125 -12.95 -36.87 -19.90
N THR A 126 -13.25 -37.29 -18.68
CA THR A 126 -13.60 -38.71 -18.41
C THR A 126 -15.05 -39.04 -18.70
N LEU A 127 -15.96 -38.08 -18.69
CA LEU A 127 -17.36 -38.27 -18.98
C LEU A 127 -17.66 -38.97 -20.34
N PRO A 128 -16.96 -38.66 -21.45
CA PRO A 128 -17.15 -39.35 -22.71
C PRO A 128 -16.69 -40.80 -22.71
N THR A 129 -15.83 -41.19 -21.81
CA THR A 129 -15.28 -42.55 -21.72
C THR A 129 -15.98 -43.43 -20.70
N THR A 130 -16.66 -42.85 -19.73
CA THR A 130 -17.34 -43.59 -18.67
C THR A 130 -18.55 -44.40 -19.12
N PRO A 131 -19.35 -44.00 -20.14
CA PRO A 131 -20.48 -44.80 -20.60
C PRO A 131 -20.11 -46.13 -21.28
N TYR A 132 -18.84 -46.29 -21.57
CA TYR A 132 -18.36 -47.47 -22.30
C TYR A 132 -17.76 -48.56 -21.37
N VAL A 133 -17.83 -48.31 -20.11
CA VAL A 133 -17.37 -49.26 -19.09
C VAL A 133 -18.54 -50.09 -18.52
#